data_e44917269880f36327a359e5bff7f194
#
_entry.id   e44917269880f36327a359e5bff7f194
#
_cell.length_a   1.000
_cell.length_b   1.000
_cell.length_c   1.000
_cell.angle_alpha   90.00
_cell.angle_beta   90.00
_cell.angle_gamma   90.00
#
_symmetry.space_group_name_H-M   'P 1'
#
loop_
_entity.id
_entity.type
_entity.pdbx_description
1 polymer ?
#
loop_
_entity_poly.entity_id
_entity_poly.type
_entity_poly.pdbx_seq_one_letter_code
_entity_poly.pdbx_strand_id
1 'polypeptide(L)'
;MKTDFTGTELNLALNFMKQIPFNNHIGLEVHEFTAEKAVFKVQMRDELVGNWLQGILHGGVIASALDVAGGTAALVGAYARQGDIPKEERAKNLSKLGTIDMRVDYLRPGKGKEFF
;
A
#
# COMPACT_ATOMS: atom_id res chain seq x y z
N MET A 1 2.24 14.42 2.75
CA MET A 1 1.60 13.49 1.81
C MET A 1 0.90 14.28 0.71
N LYS A 2 1.10 13.89 -0.52
CA LYS A 2 0.41 14.49 -1.67
C LYS A 2 -0.88 13.71 -1.96
N THR A 3 -2.02 14.43 -2.06
CA THR A 3 -3.34 13.80 -2.31
C THR A 3 -4.32 14.79 -2.94
N ASP A 4 -5.22 14.29 -3.77
CA ASP A 4 -6.40 14.98 -4.26
C ASP A 4 -7.70 14.52 -3.58
N PHE A 5 -7.58 13.51 -2.70
CA PHE A 5 -8.71 13.07 -1.88
C PHE A 5 -8.89 13.96 -0.67
N THR A 6 -10.14 14.21 -0.34
CA THR A 6 -10.54 14.96 0.85
C THR A 6 -11.61 14.19 1.62
N GLY A 7 -11.70 14.46 2.93
CA GLY A 7 -12.78 13.91 3.74
C GLY A 7 -12.77 12.40 3.88
N THR A 8 -13.89 11.77 3.60
CA THR A 8 -14.18 10.38 3.98
C THR A 8 -13.33 9.35 3.25
N GLU A 9 -13.09 9.51 1.95
CA GLU A 9 -12.33 8.54 1.15
C GLU A 9 -10.88 8.46 1.60
N LEU A 10 -10.27 9.61 1.81
CA LEU A 10 -8.89 9.68 2.29
C LEU A 10 -8.76 9.05 3.68
N ASN A 11 -9.67 9.41 4.59
CA ASN A 11 -9.66 8.88 5.94
C ASN A 11 -9.86 7.36 5.97
N LEU A 12 -10.75 6.84 5.12
CA LEU A 12 -10.97 5.41 4.99
C LEU A 12 -9.69 4.69 4.59
N ALA A 13 -9.04 5.15 3.53
CA ALA A 13 -7.82 4.53 3.01
C ALA A 13 -6.67 4.60 4.01
N LEU A 14 -6.43 5.76 4.61
CA LEU A 14 -5.36 5.97 5.59
C LEU A 14 -5.58 5.15 6.86
N ASN A 15 -6.82 5.10 7.35
CA ASN A 15 -7.16 4.33 8.54
C ASN A 15 -7.01 2.83 8.28
N PHE A 16 -7.47 2.36 7.12
CA PHE A 16 -7.30 0.97 6.71
C PHE A 16 -5.81 0.59 6.70
N MET A 17 -4.99 1.41 6.08
CA MET A 17 -3.55 1.18 6.00
C MET A 17 -2.87 1.11 7.37
N LYS A 18 -3.23 2.03 8.27
CA LYS A 18 -2.64 2.11 9.61
C LYS A 18 -3.05 0.96 10.52
N GLN A 19 -4.19 0.36 10.28
CA GLN A 19 -4.68 -0.76 11.08
C GLN A 19 -4.07 -2.10 10.69
N ILE A 20 -3.36 -2.19 9.57
CA ILE A 20 -2.68 -3.41 9.17
C ILE A 20 -1.35 -3.53 9.94
N PRO A 21 -1.24 -4.48 10.90
CA PRO A 21 -0.04 -4.59 11.73
C PRO A 21 1.23 -4.82 10.93
N PHE A 22 1.14 -5.61 9.86
CA PHE A 22 2.28 -5.90 8.98
C PHE A 22 2.83 -4.64 8.30
N ASN A 23 1.97 -3.73 7.86
CA ASN A 23 2.41 -2.47 7.27
C ASN A 23 3.23 -1.64 8.25
N ASN A 24 2.78 -1.58 9.49
CA ASN A 24 3.50 -0.89 10.57
C ASN A 24 4.83 -1.57 10.87
N HIS A 25 4.88 -2.89 10.84
CA HIS A 25 6.09 -3.65 11.09
C HIS A 25 7.19 -3.38 10.06
N ILE A 26 6.85 -3.32 8.77
CA ILE A 26 7.81 -2.99 7.72
C ILE A 26 8.02 -1.48 7.54
N GLY A 27 7.28 -0.64 8.25
CA GLY A 27 7.40 0.81 8.18
C GLY A 27 6.89 1.40 6.86
N LEU A 28 5.82 0.82 6.32
CA LEU A 28 5.20 1.28 5.07
C LEU A 28 4.37 2.54 5.33
N GLU A 29 4.70 3.62 4.62
CA GLU A 29 4.02 4.91 4.72
C GLU A 29 3.41 5.32 3.38
N VAL A 30 2.29 6.03 3.43
CA VAL A 30 1.69 6.62 2.22
C VAL A 30 2.43 7.91 1.90
N HIS A 31 3.01 8.00 0.71
CA HIS A 31 3.71 9.19 0.23
C HIS A 31 2.83 10.06 -0.69
N GLU A 32 2.14 9.42 -1.61
CA GLU A 32 1.22 10.10 -2.53
C GLU A 32 -0.01 9.20 -2.74
N PHE A 33 -1.18 9.80 -2.68
CA PHE A 33 -2.41 9.06 -2.87
C PHE A 33 -3.45 9.93 -3.56
N THR A 34 -3.67 9.64 -4.84
CA THR A 34 -4.62 10.38 -5.70
C THR A 34 -5.58 9.41 -6.38
N ALA A 35 -6.56 9.92 -7.11
CA ALA A 35 -7.49 9.10 -7.88
C ALA A 35 -6.79 8.23 -8.93
N GLU A 36 -5.61 8.65 -9.38
CA GLU A 36 -4.86 7.99 -10.45
C GLU A 36 -3.63 7.24 -9.97
N LYS A 37 -3.18 7.51 -8.71
CA LYS A 37 -1.87 7.06 -8.29
C LYS A 37 -1.80 6.82 -6.78
N ALA A 38 -1.18 5.72 -6.41
CA ALA A 38 -0.80 5.44 -5.04
C ALA A 38 0.71 5.21 -4.98
N VAL A 39 1.42 6.01 -4.17
CA VAL A 39 2.85 5.85 -3.92
C VAL A 39 3.06 5.62 -2.44
N PHE A 40 3.76 4.56 -2.13
CA PHE A 40 4.15 4.23 -0.77
C PHE A 40 5.65 4.45 -0.62
N LYS A 41 6.05 4.67 0.62
CA LYS A 41 7.44 4.87 0.99
C LYS A 41 7.84 3.87 2.06
N VAL A 42 9.03 3.31 1.90
CA VAL A 42 9.70 2.51 2.93
C VAL A 42 11.07 3.09 3.18
N GLN A 43 11.41 3.31 4.44
CA GLN A 43 12.75 3.71 4.86
C GLN A 43 13.59 2.48 5.14
N MET A 44 14.82 2.43 4.60
CA MET A 44 15.75 1.33 4.84
C MET A 44 16.13 1.23 6.31
N ARG A 45 16.14 0.06 6.83
CA ARG A 45 16.67 -0.29 8.15
C ARG A 45 17.17 -1.73 8.15
N ASP A 46 17.96 -2.08 9.14
CA ASP A 46 18.67 -3.37 9.17
C ASP A 46 17.73 -4.58 9.09
N GLU A 47 16.56 -4.51 9.69
CA GLU A 47 15.56 -5.59 9.69
C GLU A 47 14.94 -5.86 8.32
N LEU A 48 15.10 -4.93 7.37
CA LEU A 48 14.56 -5.07 6.01
C LEU A 48 15.60 -5.54 4.99
N VAL A 49 16.83 -5.78 5.43
CA VAL A 49 17.90 -6.27 4.57
C VAL A 49 17.66 -7.73 4.22
N GLY A 50 17.71 -8.03 2.92
CA GLY A 50 17.63 -9.40 2.40
C GLY A 50 19.03 -9.98 2.20
N ASN A 51 19.69 -9.60 1.12
CA ASN A 51 21.08 -9.99 0.89
C ASN A 51 22.02 -9.11 1.73
N TRP A 52 22.44 -9.63 2.87
CA TRP A 52 23.27 -8.89 3.82
C TRP A 52 24.68 -8.61 3.29
N LEU A 53 25.19 -9.44 2.36
CA LEU A 53 26.50 -9.20 1.71
C LEU A 53 26.50 -7.91 0.88
N GLN A 54 25.34 -7.54 0.32
CA GLN A 54 25.19 -6.34 -0.50
C GLN A 54 24.43 -5.22 0.20
N GLY A 55 23.82 -5.50 1.36
CA GLY A 55 23.03 -4.50 2.10
C GLY A 55 21.83 -4.00 1.34
N ILE A 56 21.18 -4.86 0.56
CA ILE A 56 20.03 -4.49 -0.28
C ILE A 56 18.70 -4.86 0.37
N LEU A 57 17.66 -4.14 0.00
CA LEU A 57 16.30 -4.36 0.48
C LEU A 57 15.83 -5.77 0.13
N HIS A 58 15.23 -6.44 1.10
CA HIS A 58 14.64 -7.76 0.89
C HIS A 58 13.52 -7.70 -0.15
N GLY A 59 13.55 -8.61 -1.13
CA GLY A 59 12.51 -8.69 -2.18
C GLY A 59 11.10 -8.89 -1.63
N GLY A 60 10.97 -9.53 -0.47
CA GLY A 60 9.70 -9.68 0.22
C GLY A 60 9.09 -8.34 0.67
N VAL A 61 9.91 -7.35 1.02
CA VAL A 61 9.44 -6.00 1.34
C VAL A 61 8.87 -5.33 0.09
N ILE A 62 9.56 -5.46 -1.03
CA ILE A 62 9.09 -4.94 -2.33
C ILE A 62 7.76 -5.56 -2.72
N ALA A 63 7.66 -6.88 -2.66
CA ALA A 63 6.43 -7.61 -2.98
C ALA A 63 5.28 -7.19 -2.05
N SER A 64 5.53 -7.06 -0.76
CA SER A 64 4.54 -6.62 0.22
C SER A 64 4.06 -5.20 -0.04
N ALA A 65 4.97 -4.28 -0.34
CA ALA A 65 4.62 -2.89 -0.65
C ALA A 65 3.77 -2.80 -1.94
N LEU A 66 4.10 -3.59 -2.96
CA LEU A 66 3.32 -3.65 -4.19
C LEU A 66 1.93 -4.23 -3.98
N ASP A 67 1.80 -5.27 -3.17
CA ASP A 67 0.51 -5.84 -2.80
C ASP A 67 -0.39 -4.83 -2.11
N VAL A 68 0.16 -4.13 -1.13
CA VAL A 68 -0.58 -3.09 -0.40
C VAL A 68 -0.96 -1.92 -1.31
N ALA A 69 -0.05 -1.48 -2.17
CA ALA A 69 -0.32 -0.37 -3.10
C ALA A 69 -1.45 -0.73 -4.07
N GLY A 70 -1.40 -1.92 -4.66
CA GLY A 70 -2.45 -2.43 -5.55
C GLY A 70 -3.78 -2.60 -4.83
N GLY A 71 -3.77 -3.18 -3.64
CA GLY A 71 -4.96 -3.36 -2.81
C GLY A 71 -5.60 -2.04 -2.40
N THR A 72 -4.79 -1.04 -2.03
CA THR A 72 -5.28 0.29 -1.66
C THR A 72 -5.91 1.01 -2.86
N ALA A 73 -5.27 0.95 -4.02
CA ALA A 73 -5.81 1.53 -5.24
C ALA A 73 -7.14 0.87 -5.64
N ALA A 74 -7.22 -0.45 -5.53
CA ALA A 74 -8.44 -1.21 -5.81
C ALA A 74 -9.56 -0.87 -4.81
N LEU A 75 -9.23 -0.74 -3.52
CA LEU A 75 -10.18 -0.39 -2.47
C LEU A 75 -10.85 0.96 -2.74
N VAL A 76 -10.05 1.96 -3.06
CA VAL A 76 -10.56 3.32 -3.33
C VAL A 76 -11.36 3.36 -4.62
N GLY A 77 -10.88 2.71 -5.67
CA GLY A 77 -11.61 2.60 -6.92
C GLY A 77 -12.96 1.90 -6.75
N ALA A 78 -13.00 0.82 -5.99
CA ALA A 78 -14.24 0.10 -5.69
C ALA A 78 -15.19 0.94 -4.82
N TYR A 79 -14.66 1.65 -3.83
CA TYR A 79 -15.45 2.55 -3.00
C TYR A 79 -16.13 3.64 -3.82
N ALA A 80 -15.38 4.29 -4.72
CA ALA A 80 -15.90 5.34 -5.58
C ALA A 80 -17.00 4.85 -6.55
N ARG A 81 -16.90 3.61 -7.02
CA ARG A 81 -17.85 3.02 -7.97
C ARG A 81 -19.15 2.55 -7.36
N GLN A 82 -19.25 2.39 -6.05
CA GLN A 82 -20.47 1.91 -5.41
C GLN A 82 -21.60 2.95 -5.35
N GLY A 83 -21.28 4.24 -5.59
CA GLY A 83 -22.29 5.29 -5.68
C GLY A 83 -23.12 5.48 -4.40
N ASP A 84 -24.45 5.46 -4.54
CA ASP A 84 -25.41 5.78 -3.46
C ASP A 84 -25.72 4.62 -2.50
N ILE A 85 -24.92 3.57 -2.51
CA ILE A 85 -25.07 2.46 -1.56
C ILE A 85 -24.78 2.96 -0.13
N PRO A 86 -25.57 2.55 0.88
CA PRO A 86 -25.33 2.94 2.26
C PRO A 86 -23.90 2.64 2.72
N LYS A 87 -23.35 3.53 3.53
CA LYS A 87 -21.95 3.48 3.97
C LYS A 87 -21.56 2.15 4.61
N GLU A 88 -22.45 1.57 5.42
CA GLU A 88 -22.23 0.30 6.11
C GLU A 88 -22.18 -0.87 5.14
N GLU A 89 -23.06 -0.90 4.16
CA GLU A 89 -23.08 -1.91 3.11
C GLU A 89 -21.85 -1.79 2.20
N ARG A 90 -21.44 -0.56 1.90
CA ARG A 90 -20.24 -0.28 1.14
C ARG A 90 -18.98 -0.82 1.84
N ALA A 91 -18.83 -0.56 3.12
CA ALA A 91 -17.73 -1.08 3.92
C ALA A 91 -17.72 -2.62 3.97
N LYS A 92 -18.90 -3.23 4.11
CA LYS A 92 -19.05 -4.69 4.09
C LYS A 92 -18.62 -5.30 2.75
N ASN A 93 -18.97 -4.65 1.64
CA ASN A 93 -18.56 -5.11 0.32
C ASN A 93 -17.05 -5.01 0.14
N LEU A 94 -16.44 -3.94 0.62
CA LEU A 94 -14.98 -3.73 0.55
C LEU A 94 -14.19 -4.71 1.40
N SER A 95 -14.74 -5.21 2.48
CA SER A 95 -14.10 -6.22 3.33
C SER A 95 -13.86 -7.55 2.61
N LYS A 96 -14.52 -7.76 1.49
CA LYS A 96 -14.36 -8.96 0.65
C LYS A 96 -13.22 -8.85 -0.35
N LEU A 97 -12.62 -7.67 -0.48
CA LEU A 97 -11.47 -7.48 -1.37
C LEU A 97 -10.25 -8.24 -0.83
N GLY A 98 -9.59 -8.94 -1.72
CA GLY A 98 -8.36 -9.66 -1.41
C GLY A 98 -7.57 -9.92 -2.66
N THR A 99 -6.27 -10.07 -2.52
CA THR A 99 -5.37 -10.41 -3.62
C THR A 99 -5.57 -11.88 -4.00
N ILE A 100 -5.88 -12.14 -5.26
CA ILE A 100 -5.99 -13.49 -5.80
C ILE A 100 -4.65 -13.94 -6.37
N ASP A 101 -3.99 -13.05 -7.10
CA ASP A 101 -2.74 -13.33 -7.78
C ASP A 101 -1.94 -12.04 -7.94
N MET A 102 -0.62 -12.17 -7.88
CA MET A 102 0.29 -11.05 -8.06
C MET A 102 1.60 -11.56 -8.67
N ARG A 103 2.03 -10.91 -9.74
CA ARG A 103 3.34 -11.14 -10.33
C ARG A 103 4.27 -9.97 -10.02
N VAL A 104 5.47 -10.27 -9.56
CA VAL A 104 6.51 -9.27 -9.27
C VAL A 104 7.76 -9.61 -10.08
N ASP A 105 8.24 -8.65 -10.87
CA ASP A 105 9.48 -8.77 -11.62
C ASP A 105 10.53 -7.84 -10.97
N TYR A 106 11.60 -8.42 -10.43
CA TYR A 106 12.68 -7.70 -9.76
C TYR A 106 13.74 -7.31 -10.78
N LEU A 107 13.63 -6.08 -11.29
CA LEU A 107 14.47 -5.60 -12.39
C LEU A 107 15.84 -5.08 -11.91
N ARG A 108 15.92 -4.64 -10.67
CA ARG A 108 17.14 -4.11 -10.04
C ARG A 108 17.16 -4.36 -8.55
N PRO A 109 18.37 -4.46 -7.94
CA PRO A 109 18.50 -4.50 -6.48
C PRO A 109 17.99 -3.20 -5.84
N GLY A 110 17.33 -3.32 -4.69
CA GLY A 110 16.91 -2.18 -3.89
C GLY A 110 18.07 -1.62 -3.08
N LYS A 111 18.83 -0.68 -3.64
CA LYS A 111 19.92 0.02 -2.97
C LYS A 111 19.51 1.45 -2.65
N GLY A 112 19.73 1.88 -1.41
CA GLY A 112 19.44 3.23 -1.00
C GLY A 112 18.91 3.30 0.43
N LYS A 113 18.50 4.51 0.81
CA LYS A 113 17.96 4.80 2.13
C LYS A 113 16.45 4.85 2.16
N GLU A 114 15.84 5.19 1.05
CA GLU A 114 14.40 5.32 0.88
C GLU A 114 13.96 4.70 -0.44
N PHE A 115 12.78 4.10 -0.44
CA PHE A 115 12.20 3.46 -1.62
C PHE A 115 10.77 3.95 -1.80
N PHE A 116 10.39 4.23 -3.06
CA PHE A 116 9.07 4.72 -3.44
C PHE A 116 8.42 3.83 -4.48
#